data_0aa384c2fc52694474b2d004fb6ece9d
#
_entry.id   0aa384c2fc52694474b2d004fb6ece9d
#
_cell.length_a   1.000
_cell.length_b   1.000
_cell.length_c   1.000
_cell.angle_alpha   90.00
_cell.angle_beta   90.00
_cell.angle_gamma   90.00
#
_symmetry.space_group_name_H-M   'P 1'
#
loop_
_entity.id
_entity.type
_entity.pdbx_description
1 polymer ?
#
loop_
_entity_poly.entity_id
_entity_poly.type
_entity_poly.pdbx_seq_one_letter_code
_entity_poly.pdbx_strand_id
1 'polypeptide(L)'
;GVERFQEYVEERYGKVPRHVVRAFLRSFDYNQMYSAPADTRAGGKTATTGYNDSWFLDLIALEKRTPKTDPYKYIMLAINVYTGYIFAKPLKSPKTTGPDGTAAVFTSILEESAGLNPPQGPPKSVTTDASTTEWGGAFKQLLIREDIVHRVKQPEDRNALGKLDS
;
A
#
# COMPACT_ATOMS: atom_id res chain seq x y z
N GLY A 1 -14.56 -7.87 -22.09
CA GLY A 1 -14.44 -8.86 -21.06
C GLY A 1 -13.89 -10.19 -21.58
N VAL A 2 -13.80 -11.19 -20.74
CA VAL A 2 -13.24 -12.53 -21.04
C VAL A 2 -13.88 -13.15 -22.29
N GLU A 3 -15.18 -12.99 -22.48
CA GLU A 3 -15.92 -13.57 -23.60
C GLU A 3 -15.48 -13.01 -24.95
N ARG A 4 -15.43 -11.68 -25.09
CA ARG A 4 -14.92 -11.05 -26.32
C ARG A 4 -13.47 -11.41 -26.64
N PHE A 5 -12.65 -11.56 -25.62
CA PHE A 5 -11.25 -11.95 -25.81
C PHE A 5 -11.16 -13.45 -26.19
N GLN A 6 -12.01 -14.29 -25.65
CA GLN A 6 -12.11 -15.70 -26.03
C GLN A 6 -12.52 -15.86 -27.49
N GLU A 7 -13.57 -15.16 -27.94
CA GLU A 7 -14.01 -15.13 -29.34
C GLU A 7 -12.86 -14.69 -30.26
N TYR A 8 -12.15 -13.63 -29.93
CA TYR A 8 -11.00 -13.15 -30.71
C TYR A 8 -9.87 -14.18 -30.81
N VAL A 9 -9.59 -14.91 -29.72
CA VAL A 9 -8.55 -15.96 -29.69
C VAL A 9 -9.02 -17.17 -30.49
N GLU A 10 -10.27 -17.57 -30.35
CA GLU A 10 -10.84 -18.73 -31.08
C GLU A 10 -10.85 -18.53 -32.61
N GLU A 11 -11.13 -17.31 -33.06
CA GLU A 11 -11.10 -16.96 -34.50
C GLU A 11 -9.69 -17.08 -35.12
N ARG A 12 -8.64 -16.77 -34.33
CA ARG A 12 -7.26 -16.71 -34.85
C ARG A 12 -6.41 -17.94 -34.55
N TYR A 13 -6.66 -18.61 -33.46
CA TYR A 13 -5.78 -19.68 -32.93
C TYR A 13 -6.52 -20.99 -32.67
N GLY A 14 -7.81 -21.04 -32.97
CA GLY A 14 -8.65 -22.24 -32.72
C GLY A 14 -9.15 -22.29 -31.28
N LYS A 15 -9.85 -23.38 -30.95
CA LYS A 15 -10.49 -23.54 -29.63
C LYS A 15 -9.46 -23.55 -28.48
N VAL A 16 -9.51 -22.55 -27.63
CA VAL A 16 -8.71 -22.46 -26.42
C VAL A 16 -9.61 -22.59 -25.18
N PRO A 17 -9.29 -23.47 -24.21
CA PRO A 17 -10.11 -23.64 -23.02
C PRO A 17 -10.28 -22.33 -22.24
N ARG A 18 -11.51 -22.05 -21.80
CA ARG A 18 -11.84 -20.79 -21.11
C ARG A 18 -10.97 -20.52 -19.87
N HIS A 19 -10.54 -21.56 -19.15
CA HIS A 19 -9.67 -21.38 -17.99
C HIS A 19 -8.27 -20.87 -18.39
N VAL A 20 -7.75 -21.25 -19.54
CA VAL A 20 -6.46 -20.76 -20.07
C VAL A 20 -6.57 -19.29 -20.44
N VAL A 21 -7.65 -18.91 -21.13
CA VAL A 21 -7.93 -17.49 -21.45
C VAL A 21 -8.05 -16.64 -20.19
N ARG A 22 -8.74 -17.15 -19.16
CA ARG A 22 -8.83 -16.45 -17.87
C ARG A 22 -7.49 -16.33 -17.16
N ALA A 23 -6.67 -17.40 -17.14
CA ALA A 23 -5.34 -17.39 -16.54
C ALA A 23 -4.44 -16.38 -17.26
N PHE A 24 -4.48 -16.37 -18.59
CA PHE A 24 -3.74 -15.42 -19.41
C PHE A 24 -4.14 -13.96 -19.10
N LEU A 25 -5.45 -13.66 -19.11
CA LEU A 25 -5.93 -12.31 -18.78
C LEU A 25 -5.58 -11.87 -17.35
N ARG A 26 -5.55 -12.81 -16.39
CA ARG A 26 -5.13 -12.52 -15.01
C ARG A 26 -3.64 -12.27 -14.87
N SER A 27 -2.80 -12.77 -15.80
CA SER A 27 -1.36 -12.53 -15.76
C SER A 27 -0.95 -11.13 -16.18
N PHE A 28 -1.87 -10.33 -16.72
CA PHE A 28 -1.58 -8.93 -17.02
C PHE A 28 -1.77 -8.05 -15.78
N ASP A 29 -0.73 -7.32 -15.41
CA ASP A 29 -0.75 -6.34 -14.32
C ASP A 29 -1.90 -5.34 -14.45
N TYR A 30 -2.26 -4.99 -15.69
CA TYR A 30 -3.40 -4.18 -16.04
C TYR A 30 -4.73 -4.71 -15.44
N ASN A 31 -4.97 -6.02 -15.49
CA ASN A 31 -6.20 -6.60 -14.94
C ASN A 31 -6.19 -6.66 -13.41
N GLN A 32 -5.00 -6.73 -12.79
CA GLN A 32 -4.89 -6.61 -11.34
C GLN A 32 -5.17 -5.19 -10.87
N MET A 33 -4.80 -4.17 -11.65
CA MET A 33 -5.06 -2.76 -11.33
C MET A 33 -6.53 -2.36 -11.50
N TYR A 34 -7.25 -2.98 -12.44
CA TYR A 34 -8.63 -2.60 -12.78
C TYR A 34 -9.69 -3.66 -12.48
N SER A 35 -9.31 -4.84 -11.99
CA SER A 35 -10.30 -5.78 -11.47
C SER A 35 -10.99 -5.14 -10.26
N ALA A 36 -12.30 -5.04 -10.34
CA ALA A 36 -13.07 -4.69 -9.14
C ALA A 36 -12.68 -5.65 -8.02
N PRO A 37 -12.35 -5.18 -6.82
CA PRO A 37 -12.08 -6.05 -5.70
C PRO A 37 -13.27 -6.99 -5.53
N ALA A 38 -13.01 -8.27 -5.26
CA ALA A 38 -14.06 -9.23 -4.96
C ALA A 38 -14.99 -8.64 -3.92
N ASP A 39 -16.31 -8.73 -4.18
CA ASP A 39 -17.34 -8.17 -3.30
C ASP A 39 -17.32 -8.92 -1.96
N THR A 40 -16.44 -8.54 -1.09
CA THR A 40 -16.34 -9.06 0.28
C THR A 40 -17.28 -8.24 1.13
N ARG A 41 -18.42 -8.82 1.41
CA ARG A 41 -19.52 -8.28 2.19
C ARG A 41 -19.16 -8.07 3.66
N ALA A 42 -18.22 -7.33 4.05
CA ALA A 42 -18.07 -6.81 5.41
C ALA A 42 -16.76 -6.03 5.51
N GLY A 43 -16.84 -4.80 5.74
CA GLY A 43 -15.72 -3.89 5.96
C GLY A 43 -15.96 -2.62 5.15
N GLY A 44 -16.22 -1.53 5.83
CA GLY A 44 -16.38 -0.25 5.17
C GLY A 44 -15.15 0.05 4.32
N LYS A 45 -15.35 0.24 3.03
CA LYS A 45 -14.29 0.76 2.17
C LYS A 45 -13.87 2.10 2.74
N THR A 46 -12.60 2.28 3.01
CA THR A 46 -12.07 3.60 3.37
C THR A 46 -12.27 4.50 2.15
N ALA A 47 -13.31 5.32 2.19
CA ALA A 47 -13.55 6.33 1.18
C ALA A 47 -12.80 7.59 1.56
N THR A 48 -12.03 8.15 0.64
CA THR A 48 -11.41 9.46 0.79
C THR A 48 -12.03 10.41 -0.21
N THR A 49 -12.27 11.64 0.21
CA THR A 49 -12.88 12.69 -0.60
C THR A 49 -11.85 13.66 -1.17
N GLY A 50 -10.60 13.59 -0.72
CA GLY A 50 -9.56 14.53 -1.09
C GLY A 50 -8.16 13.94 -1.10
N TYR A 51 -7.26 14.69 -1.73
CA TYR A 51 -5.88 14.33 -2.04
C TYR A 51 -5.05 13.90 -0.81
N ASN A 52 -5.29 14.54 0.33
CA ASN A 52 -4.51 14.33 1.55
C ASN A 52 -5.38 13.86 2.72
N ASP A 53 -6.53 13.24 2.47
CA ASP A 53 -7.41 12.83 3.55
C ASP A 53 -6.84 11.63 4.32
N SER A 54 -6.34 10.62 3.61
CA SER A 54 -5.87 9.40 4.28
C SER A 54 -4.75 8.71 3.52
N TRP A 55 -3.73 8.26 4.25
CA TRP A 55 -2.70 7.37 3.76
C TRP A 55 -2.70 6.05 4.52
N PHE A 56 -2.32 4.98 3.86
CA PHE A 56 -2.00 3.70 4.49
C PHE A 56 -0.50 3.55 4.62
N LEU A 57 -0.06 3.05 5.78
CA LEU A 57 1.34 2.73 6.03
C LEU A 57 1.48 1.25 6.35
N ASP A 58 2.52 0.65 5.81
CA ASP A 58 2.87 -0.74 6.06
C ASP A 58 4.38 -0.94 6.04
N LEU A 59 4.86 -1.99 6.72
CA LEU A 59 6.26 -2.41 6.72
C LEU A 59 6.43 -3.79 6.12
N ILE A 60 7.15 -3.87 5.02
CA ILE A 60 7.53 -5.14 4.40
C ILE A 60 8.88 -5.60 4.97
N ALA A 61 8.89 -6.77 5.61
CA ALA A 61 10.14 -7.40 6.05
C ALA A 61 10.81 -8.15 4.89
N LEU A 62 12.07 -7.82 4.63
CA LEU A 62 12.89 -8.41 3.58
C LEU A 62 13.94 -9.40 4.11
N GLU A 63 13.95 -9.68 5.41
CA GLU A 63 15.02 -10.43 6.10
C GLU A 63 15.36 -11.77 5.43
N LYS A 64 14.37 -12.45 4.85
CA LYS A 64 14.58 -13.73 4.15
C LYS A 64 15.05 -13.58 2.70
N ARG A 65 14.98 -12.37 2.15
CA ARG A 65 15.24 -12.11 0.72
C ARG A 65 16.50 -11.27 0.48
N THR A 66 17.00 -10.59 1.51
CA THR A 66 18.20 -9.76 1.40
C THR A 66 19.44 -10.49 1.92
N PRO A 67 20.62 -10.25 1.33
CA PRO A 67 21.88 -10.74 1.87
C PRO A 67 22.08 -10.33 3.34
N LYS A 68 22.72 -11.15 4.14
CA LYS A 68 22.98 -10.83 5.57
C LYS A 68 23.80 -9.55 5.75
N THR A 69 24.61 -9.20 4.76
CA THR A 69 25.44 -8.00 4.73
C THR A 69 24.67 -6.71 4.39
N ASP A 70 23.47 -6.82 3.81
CA ASP A 70 22.65 -5.66 3.51
C ASP A 70 22.09 -5.06 4.81
N PRO A 71 22.32 -3.78 5.10
CA PRO A 71 21.79 -3.14 6.29
C PRO A 71 20.27 -2.93 6.23
N TYR A 72 19.70 -2.86 5.05
CA TYR A 72 18.27 -2.61 4.87
C TYR A 72 17.47 -3.90 4.87
N LYS A 73 16.67 -4.12 5.90
CA LYS A 73 15.88 -5.33 6.13
C LYS A 73 14.38 -5.11 5.97
N TYR A 74 13.95 -3.85 5.86
CA TYR A 74 12.54 -3.48 5.77
C TYR A 74 12.33 -2.43 4.68
N ILE A 75 11.12 -2.36 4.16
CA ILE A 75 10.65 -1.27 3.31
C ILE A 75 9.40 -0.69 3.97
N MET A 76 9.39 0.61 4.21
CA MET A 76 8.17 1.33 4.55
C MET A 76 7.45 1.70 3.26
N LEU A 77 6.19 1.30 3.17
CA LEU A 77 5.26 1.76 2.16
C LEU A 77 4.32 2.79 2.75
N ALA A 78 4.10 3.88 2.01
CA ALA A 78 3.04 4.84 2.31
C ALA A 78 2.21 5.03 1.04
N ILE A 79 0.91 4.75 1.11
CA ILE A 79 -0.01 4.84 -0.03
C ILE A 79 -1.02 5.94 0.23
N ASN A 80 -1.05 6.92 -0.66
CA ASN A 80 -2.12 7.89 -0.70
C ASN A 80 -3.39 7.20 -1.22
N VAL A 81 -4.41 7.10 -0.37
CA VAL A 81 -5.63 6.34 -0.69
C VAL A 81 -6.42 6.95 -1.84
N TYR A 82 -6.38 8.28 -2.00
CA TYR A 82 -7.10 8.98 -3.05
C TYR A 82 -6.44 8.79 -4.42
N THR A 83 -5.12 9.00 -4.51
CA THR A 83 -4.40 8.96 -5.79
C THR A 83 -3.88 7.58 -6.14
N GLY A 84 -3.70 6.70 -5.15
CA GLY A 84 -2.96 5.45 -5.31
C GLY A 84 -1.44 5.65 -5.42
N TYR A 85 -0.92 6.87 -5.22
CA TYR A 85 0.52 7.11 -5.24
C TYR A 85 1.22 6.42 -4.09
N ILE A 86 2.33 5.77 -4.37
CA ILE A 86 3.08 4.95 -3.42
C ILE A 86 4.46 5.56 -3.20
N PHE A 87 4.76 5.85 -1.93
CA PHE A 87 6.10 6.13 -1.46
C PHE A 87 6.70 4.85 -0.89
N ALA A 88 7.93 4.52 -1.26
CA ALA A 88 8.65 3.36 -0.75
C ALA A 88 10.03 3.78 -0.27
N LYS A 89 10.35 3.53 0.99
CA LYS A 89 11.65 3.87 1.58
C LYS A 89 12.24 2.67 2.32
N PRO A 90 13.54 2.40 2.13
CA PRO A 90 14.21 1.34 2.87
C PRO A 90 14.45 1.74 4.33
N LEU A 91 14.32 0.75 5.24
CA LEU A 91 14.65 0.89 6.66
C LEU A 91 15.63 -0.20 7.08
N LYS A 92 16.49 0.15 8.05
CA LYS A 92 17.36 -0.82 8.72
C LYS A 92 16.68 -1.52 9.89
N SER A 93 15.75 -0.83 10.55
CA SER A 93 15.08 -1.31 11.76
C SER A 93 13.60 -0.92 11.76
N PRO A 94 12.71 -1.80 12.25
CA PRO A 94 11.29 -1.49 12.40
C PRO A 94 11.01 -0.63 13.64
N LYS A 95 12.04 -0.27 14.42
CA LYS A 95 11.89 0.56 15.63
C LYS A 95 11.46 1.99 15.27
N THR A 96 10.75 2.62 16.19
CA THR A 96 10.24 4.00 15.98
C THR A 96 11.33 5.07 16.13
N THR A 97 12.43 4.76 16.82
CA THR A 97 13.50 5.71 17.18
C THR A 97 14.75 5.54 16.33
N GLY A 98 15.54 6.61 16.27
CA GLY A 98 16.82 6.63 15.54
C GLY A 98 16.67 7.14 14.10
N PRO A 99 17.80 7.42 13.44
CA PRO A 99 17.81 8.02 12.10
C PRO A 99 17.27 7.10 11.00
N ASP A 100 17.27 5.80 11.26
CA ASP A 100 16.75 4.76 10.35
C ASP A 100 15.44 4.13 10.87
N GLY A 101 14.78 4.76 11.84
CA GLY A 101 13.52 4.29 12.40
C GLY A 101 12.30 4.78 11.63
N THR A 102 11.13 4.21 11.94
CA THR A 102 9.89 4.51 11.21
C THR A 102 9.51 5.99 11.24
N ALA A 103 9.75 6.69 12.36
CA ALA A 103 9.46 8.12 12.47
C ALA A 103 10.33 8.96 11.51
N ALA A 104 11.64 8.71 11.46
CA ALA A 104 12.55 9.44 10.59
C ALA A 104 12.26 9.17 9.10
N VAL A 105 12.00 7.91 8.76
CA VAL A 105 11.68 7.53 7.38
C VAL A 105 10.33 8.12 6.94
N PHE A 106 9.33 8.15 7.82
CA PHE A 106 8.06 8.80 7.50
C PHE A 106 8.20 10.32 7.32
N THR A 107 9.04 10.99 8.13
CA THR A 107 9.39 12.40 7.90
C THR A 107 9.95 12.61 6.49
N SER A 108 10.89 11.77 6.07
CA SER A 108 11.47 11.86 4.71
C SER A 108 10.43 11.59 3.60
N ILE A 109 9.38 10.79 3.87
CA ILE A 109 8.27 10.61 2.93
C ILE A 109 7.40 11.88 2.87
N LEU A 110 7.13 12.53 4.00
CA LEU A 110 6.39 13.80 4.03
C LEU A 110 7.12 14.90 3.28
N GLU A 111 8.43 15.01 3.44
CA GLU A 111 9.28 15.96 2.70
C GLU A 111 9.24 15.68 1.18
N GLU A 112 9.36 14.42 0.78
CA GLU A 112 9.27 14.02 -0.63
C GLU A 112 7.89 14.37 -1.21
N SER A 113 6.82 14.11 -0.46
CA SER A 113 5.46 14.39 -0.90
C SER A 113 5.21 15.89 -1.10
N ALA A 114 5.78 16.73 -0.24
CA ALA A 114 5.71 18.18 -0.37
C ALA A 114 6.49 18.70 -1.60
N GLY A 115 7.53 17.99 -2.02
CA GLY A 115 8.33 18.31 -3.21
C GLY A 115 7.73 17.87 -4.55
N LEU A 116 6.61 17.14 -4.55
CA LEU A 116 5.96 16.69 -5.78
C LEU A 116 5.30 17.87 -6.54
N ASN A 117 5.02 17.67 -7.82
CA ASN A 117 4.28 18.62 -8.62
C ASN A 117 3.01 17.96 -9.22
N PRO A 118 1.81 18.30 -8.76
CA PRO A 118 1.51 19.23 -7.66
C PRO A 118 1.95 18.70 -6.28
N PRO A 119 2.29 19.58 -5.33
CA PRO A 119 2.68 19.17 -3.99
C PRO A 119 1.57 18.37 -3.30
N GLN A 120 1.93 17.28 -2.66
CA GLN A 120 1.05 16.56 -1.76
C GLN A 120 1.47 16.95 -0.34
N GLY A 121 0.64 17.70 0.36
CA GLY A 121 0.88 18.01 1.77
C GLY A 121 0.75 16.76 2.66
N PRO A 122 0.99 16.91 3.98
CA PRO A 122 0.81 15.81 4.91
C PRO A 122 -0.64 15.30 4.89
N PRO A 123 -0.86 13.99 5.09
CA PRO A 123 -2.20 13.45 5.17
C PRO A 123 -2.90 13.90 6.46
N LYS A 124 -4.23 14.07 6.43
CA LYS A 124 -5.02 14.32 7.65
C LYS A 124 -5.05 13.09 8.57
N SER A 125 -4.94 11.90 8.01
CA SER A 125 -4.90 10.66 8.77
C SER A 125 -4.00 9.62 8.14
N VAL A 126 -3.38 8.79 8.99
CA VAL A 126 -2.67 7.58 8.58
C VAL A 126 -3.31 6.36 9.22
N THR A 127 -3.39 5.27 8.48
CA THR A 127 -3.86 3.99 8.98
C THR A 127 -2.70 2.99 8.93
N THR A 128 -2.45 2.31 10.06
CA THR A 128 -1.42 1.28 10.21
C THR A 128 -2.04 0.01 10.77
N ASP A 129 -1.25 -1.06 10.80
CA ASP A 129 -1.57 -2.22 11.63
C ASP A 129 -1.43 -1.90 13.14
N ALA A 130 -1.72 -2.90 13.99
CA ALA A 130 -1.71 -2.74 15.45
C ALA A 130 -0.31 -2.86 16.08
N SER A 131 0.78 -2.90 15.30
CA SER A 131 2.14 -3.04 15.84
C SER A 131 2.55 -1.83 16.65
N THR A 132 2.81 -2.03 17.94
CA THR A 132 3.28 -0.96 18.85
C THR A 132 4.77 -0.69 18.70
N THR A 133 5.54 -1.69 18.23
CA THR A 133 6.98 -1.56 18.01
C THR A 133 7.29 -0.63 16.85
N GLU A 134 6.52 -0.71 15.79
CA GLU A 134 6.71 0.02 14.54
C GLU A 134 6.04 1.39 14.55
N TRP A 135 4.87 1.50 15.19
CA TRP A 135 3.99 2.66 15.15
C TRP A 135 3.77 3.32 16.53
N GLY A 136 4.60 2.96 17.53
CA GLY A 136 4.52 3.53 18.88
C GLY A 136 5.42 4.75 19.09
N GLY A 137 5.60 5.15 20.33
CA GLY A 137 6.63 6.10 20.78
C GLY A 137 6.83 7.34 19.90
N ALA A 138 8.04 7.45 19.34
CA ALA A 138 8.45 8.60 18.52
C ALA A 138 7.59 8.78 17.25
N PHE A 139 7.07 7.70 16.67
CA PHE A 139 6.18 7.79 15.52
C PHE A 139 4.86 8.48 15.89
N LYS A 140 4.24 8.13 17.01
CA LYS A 140 3.02 8.81 17.48
C LYS A 140 3.27 10.28 17.79
N GLN A 141 4.42 10.60 18.39
CA GLN A 141 4.77 12.01 18.66
C GLN A 141 4.95 12.80 17.35
N LEU A 142 5.55 12.20 16.33
CA LEU A 142 5.64 12.79 15.00
C LEU A 142 4.24 13.10 14.44
N LEU A 143 3.31 12.13 14.48
CA LEU A 143 1.96 12.34 13.97
C LEU A 143 1.23 13.47 14.71
N ILE A 144 1.37 13.56 16.03
CA ILE A 144 0.80 14.64 16.83
C ILE A 144 1.39 16.00 16.41
N ARG A 145 2.70 16.06 16.21
CA ARG A 145 3.39 17.31 15.80
C ARG A 145 2.92 17.79 14.42
N GLU A 146 2.68 16.86 13.51
CA GLU A 146 2.24 17.16 12.13
C GLU A 146 0.71 17.26 12.01
N ASP A 147 -0.04 17.21 13.12
CA ASP A 147 -1.51 17.24 13.18
C ASP A 147 -2.16 16.10 12.35
N ILE A 148 -1.55 14.92 12.37
CA ILE A 148 -2.00 13.74 11.64
C ILE A 148 -2.72 12.78 12.58
N VAL A 149 -3.97 12.43 12.26
CA VAL A 149 -4.76 11.46 13.04
C VAL A 149 -4.25 10.05 12.78
N HIS A 150 -3.86 9.33 13.84
CA HIS A 150 -3.48 7.93 13.76
C HIS A 150 -4.68 7.01 13.89
N ARG A 151 -4.91 6.17 12.90
CA ARG A 151 -5.91 5.11 12.89
C ARG A 151 -5.20 3.76 12.90
N VAL A 152 -5.63 2.87 13.79
CA VAL A 152 -5.10 1.52 13.86
C VAL A 152 -6.13 0.57 13.29
N LYS A 153 -5.71 -0.27 12.33
CA LYS A 153 -6.55 -1.31 11.75
C LYS A 153 -7.00 -2.28 12.84
N GLN A 154 -8.30 -2.48 12.97
CA GLN A 154 -8.84 -3.50 13.86
C GLN A 154 -8.59 -4.90 13.26
N PRO A 155 -8.36 -5.94 14.09
CA PRO A 155 -8.12 -7.30 13.61
C PRO A 155 -9.25 -7.86 12.72
N GLU A 156 -10.46 -7.35 12.93
CA GLU A 156 -11.67 -7.75 12.20
C GLU A 156 -11.81 -7.03 10.85
N ASP A 157 -11.06 -5.95 10.66
CA ASP A 157 -11.15 -5.09 9.48
C ASP A 157 -10.17 -5.55 8.39
N ARG A 158 -10.41 -6.76 7.87
CA ARG A 158 -9.53 -7.41 6.87
C ARG A 158 -9.37 -6.61 5.57
N ASN A 159 -10.25 -5.64 5.32
CA ASN A 159 -10.29 -4.89 4.07
C ASN A 159 -9.74 -3.46 4.18
N ALA A 160 -9.36 -2.99 5.36
CA ALA A 160 -8.87 -1.62 5.52
C ALA A 160 -7.56 -1.34 4.76
N LEU A 161 -6.74 -2.36 4.53
CA LEU A 161 -5.49 -2.28 3.76
C LEU A 161 -5.55 -3.08 2.45
N GLY A 162 -6.73 -3.48 1.98
CA GLY A 162 -6.88 -4.32 0.79
C GLY A 162 -6.29 -3.75 -0.50
N LYS A 163 -5.91 -2.46 -0.54
CA LYS A 163 -5.11 -1.87 -1.61
C LYS A 163 -3.60 -2.17 -1.50
N LEU A 164 -3.12 -2.59 -0.32
CA LEU A 164 -1.74 -2.98 -0.10
C LEU A 164 -1.50 -4.46 -0.39
N ASP A 165 -2.55 -5.29 -0.21
CA ASP A 165 -2.49 -6.74 -0.37
C ASP A 165 -2.84 -7.20 -1.81
N SER A 166 -3.21 -6.31 -2.69
CA SER A 166 -3.56 -6.57 -4.09
C SER A 166 -2.47 -6.13 -5.06
#